data_f7790353b0c4ca9effbdc2ecbe745602
#
_entry.id   f7790353b0c4ca9effbdc2ecbe745602
#
_cell.length_a   1.000
_cell.length_b   1.000
_cell.length_c   1.000
_cell.angle_alpha   90.00
_cell.angle_beta   90.00
_cell.angle_gamma   90.00
#
_symmetry.space_group_name_H-M   'P 1'
#
loop_
_entity.id
_entity.type
_entity.pdbx_description
1 polymer ?
#
loop_
_entity_poly.entity_id
_entity_poly.type
_entity_poly.pdbx_seq_one_letter_code
_entity_poly.pdbx_strand_id
1 'polypeptide(L)'
;MFDYYDDEDFCPQPDPPYIKQLIRDIDSILNDKSIKVFTDFDAEDGYNHIRINAFAKMHGSCFLKLYPKPNITNENSKWDVDVHIYNYETSFFEWDDTISNVTLEDLPQTVKETIDKIRKDYKND
;
A
#
# COMPACT_ATOMS: atom_id res chain seq x y z
N MET A 1 -27.56 20.14 5.17
CA MET A 1 -27.16 19.76 4.73
C MET A 1 -26.78 19.81 4.64
N PHE A 2 -26.39 19.89 4.64
CA PHE A 2 -25.78 19.74 4.34
C PHE A 2 -25.27 19.51 4.09
N ASP A 3 -25.05 19.61 4.05
CA ASP A 3 -24.49 19.29 3.59
C ASP A 3 -23.93 19.14 3.41
N TYR A 4 -24.78 19.70 3.95
CA TYR A 4 -23.89 19.18 4.06
C TYR A 4 -22.54 19.47 3.49
N TYR A 5 -21.64 19.11 3.86
CA TYR A 5 -20.42 19.35 3.15
C TYR A 5 -20.49 18.82 1.73
N ASP A 6 -19.66 19.35 0.91
CA ASP A 6 -19.62 18.95 -0.47
C ASP A 6 -18.81 17.67 -0.61
N ASP A 7 -19.43 16.66 -1.19
CA ASP A 7 -18.77 15.38 -1.40
C ASP A 7 -17.52 15.51 -2.24
N GLU A 8 -17.48 16.48 -3.13
CA GLU A 8 -16.31 16.67 -3.99
C GLU A 8 -15.04 16.99 -3.21
N ASP A 9 -15.19 17.61 -2.07
CA ASP A 9 -14.03 17.97 -1.25
C ASP A 9 -13.42 16.76 -0.56
N PHE A 10 -14.17 15.67 -0.46
CA PHE A 10 -13.74 14.50 0.28
C PHE A 10 -13.63 13.25 -0.58
N CYS A 11 -14.04 13.33 -1.82
CA CYS A 11 -13.96 12.19 -2.72
C CYS A 11 -12.53 12.01 -3.22
N PRO A 12 -12.06 10.78 -3.30
CA PRO A 12 -10.76 10.52 -3.90
C PRO A 12 -10.74 11.00 -5.35
N GLN A 13 -9.64 11.56 -5.77
CA GLN A 13 -9.47 11.92 -7.16
C GLN A 13 -9.31 10.65 -7.99
N PRO A 14 -9.74 10.66 -9.27
CA PRO A 14 -9.48 9.52 -10.13
C PRO A 14 -7.99 9.24 -10.23
N ASP A 15 -7.63 7.98 -10.27
CA ASP A 15 -6.23 7.60 -10.38
C ASP A 15 -5.67 8.02 -11.73
N PRO A 16 -4.44 8.56 -11.76
CA PRO A 16 -3.77 8.79 -13.04
C PRO A 16 -3.57 7.49 -13.81
N PRO A 17 -3.51 7.54 -15.14
CA PRO A 17 -3.35 6.32 -15.93
C PRO A 17 -2.14 5.46 -15.52
N TYR A 18 -1.03 6.07 -15.14
CA TYR A 18 0.16 5.30 -14.78
C TYR A 18 -0.08 4.45 -13.52
N ILE A 19 -0.99 4.86 -12.66
CA ILE A 19 -1.29 4.10 -11.44
C ILE A 19 -1.94 2.77 -11.79
N LYS A 20 -2.84 2.76 -12.76
CA LYS A 20 -3.46 1.50 -13.20
C LYS A 20 -2.42 0.53 -13.71
N GLN A 21 -1.45 1.05 -14.46
CA GLN A 21 -0.37 0.21 -14.96
C GLN A 21 0.53 -0.27 -13.84
N LEU A 22 0.83 0.60 -12.89
CA LEU A 22 1.64 0.24 -11.73
C LEU A 22 0.99 -0.89 -10.93
N ILE A 23 -0.32 -0.80 -10.71
CA ILE A 23 -1.04 -1.84 -9.98
C ILE A 23 -0.98 -3.16 -10.74
N ARG A 24 -1.14 -3.14 -12.06
CA ARG A 24 -1.00 -4.35 -12.87
C ARG A 24 0.40 -4.93 -12.78
N ASP A 25 1.41 -4.07 -12.79
CA ASP A 25 2.80 -4.51 -12.71
C ASP A 25 3.08 -5.18 -11.37
N ILE A 26 2.58 -4.59 -10.29
CA ILE A 26 2.73 -5.17 -8.96
C ILE A 26 1.99 -6.52 -8.88
N ASP A 27 0.75 -6.56 -9.34
CA ASP A 27 -0.03 -7.79 -9.36
C ASP A 27 0.70 -8.89 -10.14
N SER A 28 1.25 -8.54 -11.29
CA SER A 28 1.93 -9.51 -12.14
C SER A 28 3.18 -10.06 -11.48
N ILE A 29 3.97 -9.20 -10.85
CA ILE A 29 5.22 -9.65 -10.26
C ILE A 29 4.97 -10.49 -9.00
N LEU A 30 3.91 -10.17 -8.26
CA LEU A 30 3.54 -10.97 -7.08
C LEU A 30 2.95 -12.30 -7.47
N ASN A 31 2.17 -12.33 -8.54
CA ASN A 31 1.57 -13.54 -9.08
C ASN A 31 0.87 -14.37 -8.01
N ASP A 32 0.08 -13.72 -7.19
CA ASP A 32 -0.61 -14.36 -6.06
C ASP A 32 -2.00 -13.74 -5.91
N LYS A 33 -3.02 -14.52 -6.24
CA LYS A 33 -4.40 -14.02 -6.23
C LYS A 33 -4.94 -13.72 -4.85
N SER A 34 -4.29 -14.23 -3.82
CA SER A 34 -4.70 -13.95 -2.45
C SER A 34 -4.25 -12.57 -1.99
N ILE A 35 -3.33 -11.95 -2.70
CA ILE A 35 -2.84 -10.62 -2.36
C ILE A 35 -3.66 -9.60 -3.13
N LYS A 36 -4.17 -8.60 -2.41
CA LYS A 36 -4.98 -7.53 -3.00
C LYS A 36 -4.15 -6.27 -3.12
N VAL A 37 -4.17 -5.65 -4.30
CA VAL A 37 -3.48 -4.40 -4.58
C VAL A 37 -4.51 -3.41 -5.08
N PHE A 38 -4.64 -2.27 -4.41
CA PHE A 38 -5.66 -1.29 -4.78
C PHE A 38 -5.26 0.09 -4.28
N THR A 39 -5.90 1.12 -4.83
CA THR A 39 -5.73 2.47 -4.32
C THR A 39 -6.69 2.71 -3.18
N ASP A 40 -6.24 3.45 -2.20
CA ASP A 40 -7.03 3.81 -1.03
C ASP A 40 -6.84 5.29 -0.78
N PHE A 41 -7.85 5.91 -0.20
CA PHE A 41 -7.82 7.34 0.08
C PHE A 41 -7.69 7.57 1.58
N ASP A 42 -6.70 8.38 1.94
CA ASP A 42 -6.53 8.77 3.33
C ASP A 42 -7.07 10.18 3.49
N ALA A 43 -8.20 10.30 4.14
CA ALA A 43 -8.85 11.60 4.32
C ALA A 43 -8.02 12.56 5.14
N GLU A 44 -7.22 12.06 6.06
CA GLU A 44 -6.36 12.92 6.89
C GLU A 44 -5.27 13.57 6.05
N ASP A 45 -4.66 12.81 5.16
CA ASP A 45 -3.60 13.31 4.30
C ASP A 45 -4.14 13.98 3.05
N GLY A 46 -5.37 13.65 2.67
CA GLY A 46 -5.97 14.19 1.46
C GLY A 46 -5.42 13.60 0.18
N TYR A 47 -4.76 12.46 0.24
CA TYR A 47 -4.11 11.84 -0.90
C TYR A 47 -4.51 10.39 -1.06
N ASN A 48 -4.48 9.95 -2.32
CA ASN A 48 -4.57 8.52 -2.60
C ASN A 48 -3.20 7.88 -2.37
N HIS A 49 -3.21 6.64 -1.94
CA HIS A 49 -2.01 5.83 -1.86
C HIS A 49 -2.36 4.42 -2.34
N ILE A 50 -1.36 3.58 -2.52
CA ILE A 50 -1.59 2.18 -2.91
C ILE A 50 -1.49 1.34 -1.66
N ARG A 51 -2.49 0.49 -1.47
CA ARG A 51 -2.50 -0.45 -0.34
C ARG A 51 -2.39 -1.87 -0.86
N ILE A 52 -1.59 -2.66 -0.17
CA ILE A 52 -1.42 -4.07 -0.49
C ILE A 52 -1.74 -4.87 0.76
N ASN A 53 -2.81 -5.65 0.69
CA ASN A 53 -3.16 -6.58 1.75
C ASN A 53 -2.46 -7.89 1.43
N ALA A 54 -1.30 -8.10 2.06
CA ALA A 54 -0.42 -9.18 1.66
C ALA A 54 -0.90 -10.53 2.17
N PHE A 55 -1.24 -10.62 3.43
CA PHE A 55 -1.79 -11.86 3.96
C PHE A 55 -2.39 -11.59 5.34
N ALA A 56 -3.31 -12.48 5.72
CA ALA A 56 -3.87 -12.49 7.06
C ALA A 56 -3.59 -13.85 7.65
N LYS A 57 -3.13 -13.86 8.87
CA LYS A 57 -2.84 -15.07 9.59
C LYS A 57 -3.77 -15.21 10.79
N MET A 58 -3.74 -16.36 11.43
CA MET A 58 -4.62 -16.59 12.56
C MET A 58 -4.51 -15.50 13.63
N HIS A 59 -3.32 -15.00 13.85
CA HIS A 59 -3.07 -14.05 14.92
C HIS A 59 -2.76 -12.64 14.44
N GLY A 60 -2.82 -12.40 13.15
CA GLY A 60 -2.48 -11.07 12.65
C GLY A 60 -2.65 -10.90 11.16
N SER A 61 -2.27 -9.76 10.69
CA SER A 61 -2.31 -9.44 9.26
C SER A 61 -1.09 -8.64 8.87
N CYS A 62 -0.76 -8.72 7.60
CA CYS A 62 0.32 -7.94 7.03
C CYS A 62 -0.22 -7.11 5.87
N PHE A 63 0.08 -5.83 5.89
CA PHE A 63 -0.28 -4.96 4.79
C PHE A 63 0.83 -3.95 4.55
N LEU A 64 0.91 -3.48 3.31
CA LEU A 64 1.84 -2.44 2.91
C LEU A 64 1.06 -1.24 2.43
N LYS A 65 1.59 -0.05 2.69
CA LYS A 65 1.06 1.18 2.13
C LYS A 65 2.16 1.86 1.35
N LEU A 66 1.86 2.23 0.12
CA LEU A 66 2.83 2.86 -0.77
C LEU A 66 2.42 4.31 -0.96
N TYR A 67 3.24 5.22 -0.46
CA TYR A 67 2.95 6.65 -0.48
C TYR A 67 3.84 7.37 -1.47
N PRO A 68 3.25 8.01 -2.49
CA PRO A 68 4.04 8.81 -3.43
C PRO A 68 4.34 10.18 -2.85
N LYS A 69 5.53 10.66 -3.06
CA LYS A 69 5.94 11.99 -2.61
C LYS A 69 6.50 12.77 -3.79
N PRO A 70 5.94 13.92 -4.14
CA PRO A 70 4.97 14.69 -3.33
C PRO A 70 3.55 14.16 -3.33
N ASN A 71 3.09 13.54 -4.43
CA ASN A 71 1.73 12.98 -4.45
C ASN A 71 1.54 12.11 -5.69
N ILE A 72 0.40 11.44 -5.74
CA ILE A 72 0.11 10.44 -6.76
C ILE A 72 -0.07 11.02 -8.16
N THR A 73 -0.35 12.33 -8.28
CA THR A 73 -0.53 12.93 -9.60
C THR A 73 0.79 13.15 -10.33
N ASN A 74 1.90 13.08 -9.64
CA ASN A 74 3.22 13.27 -10.22
C ASN A 74 3.90 11.92 -10.41
N GLU A 75 4.00 11.45 -11.66
CA GLU A 75 4.59 10.14 -11.90
C GLU A 75 6.10 10.10 -11.70
N ASN A 76 6.71 11.25 -11.44
CA ASN A 76 8.12 11.30 -11.04
C ASN A 76 8.31 11.25 -9.53
N SER A 77 7.23 11.08 -8.79
CA SER A 77 7.31 10.97 -7.33
C SER A 77 8.19 9.80 -6.92
N LYS A 78 8.84 9.97 -5.79
CA LYS A 78 9.48 8.86 -5.10
C LYS A 78 8.48 8.26 -4.13
N TRP A 79 8.62 6.99 -3.86
CA TRP A 79 7.62 6.27 -3.08
C TRP A 79 8.22 5.79 -1.77
N ASP A 80 7.41 5.87 -0.72
CA ASP A 80 7.73 5.23 0.55
C ASP A 80 6.90 3.97 0.66
N VAL A 81 7.55 2.88 1.03
CA VAL A 81 6.88 1.59 1.23
C VAL A 81 6.81 1.36 2.73
N ASP A 82 5.63 1.52 3.31
CA ASP A 82 5.41 1.28 4.73
C ASP A 82 4.91 -0.15 4.93
N VAL A 83 5.59 -0.87 5.80
CA VAL A 83 5.28 -2.27 6.10
C VAL A 83 4.68 -2.35 7.50
N HIS A 84 3.53 -2.99 7.62
CA HIS A 84 2.86 -3.14 8.90
C HIS A 84 2.47 -4.61 9.11
N ILE A 85 2.89 -5.16 10.22
CA ILE A 85 2.45 -6.49 10.65
C ILE A 85 1.77 -6.33 12.00
N TYR A 86 0.49 -6.58 12.02
CA TYR A 86 -0.34 -6.38 13.20
C TYR A 86 -0.67 -7.71 13.86
N ASN A 87 -0.50 -7.78 15.17
CA ASN A 87 -0.82 -8.96 15.96
C ASN A 87 -2.15 -8.72 16.69
N TYR A 88 -3.16 -9.54 16.38
CA TYR A 88 -4.48 -9.38 16.96
C TYR A 88 -4.52 -9.69 18.45
N GLU A 89 -3.67 -10.59 18.92
CA GLU A 89 -3.67 -10.98 20.32
C GLU A 89 -3.14 -9.89 21.22
N THR A 90 -2.09 -9.21 20.79
CA THR A 90 -1.47 -8.15 21.59
C THR A 90 -2.05 -6.78 21.28
N SER A 91 -2.74 -6.65 20.14
CA SER A 91 -3.23 -5.37 19.61
C SER A 91 -2.11 -4.39 19.30
N PHE A 92 -0.94 -4.88 18.98
CA PHE A 92 0.20 -4.06 18.63
C PHE A 92 0.77 -4.48 17.29
N PHE A 93 1.50 -3.57 16.65
CA PHE A 93 2.27 -3.89 15.46
C PHE A 93 3.55 -4.60 15.91
N GLU A 94 3.81 -5.75 15.29
CA GLU A 94 5.04 -6.50 15.56
C GLU A 94 6.17 -6.01 14.67
N TRP A 95 5.82 -5.49 13.53
CA TRP A 95 6.82 -4.99 12.58
C TRP A 95 6.25 -3.76 11.91
N ASP A 96 6.99 -2.68 11.99
CA ASP A 96 6.60 -1.41 11.38
C ASP A 96 7.89 -0.81 10.82
N ASP A 97 8.01 -0.82 9.52
CA ASP A 97 9.23 -0.39 8.85
C ASP A 97 8.87 0.39 7.59
N THR A 98 9.80 1.22 7.14
CA THR A 98 9.59 2.06 5.96
C THR A 98 10.82 1.98 5.06
N ILE A 99 10.59 1.75 3.77
CA ILE A 99 11.62 1.84 2.75
C ILE A 99 11.33 3.12 1.97
N SER A 100 12.27 4.06 2.00
CA SER A 100 12.04 5.39 1.44
C SER A 100 12.71 5.59 0.09
N ASN A 101 12.20 6.55 -0.66
CA ASN A 101 12.80 7.01 -1.91
C ASN A 101 12.90 5.95 -3.00
N VAL A 102 11.88 5.11 -3.10
CA VAL A 102 11.81 4.09 -4.15
C VAL A 102 11.28 4.74 -5.43
N THR A 103 11.96 4.52 -6.54
CA THR A 103 11.48 5.04 -7.83
C THR A 103 10.28 4.25 -8.31
N LEU A 104 9.47 4.87 -9.15
CA LEU A 104 8.33 4.19 -9.76
C LEU A 104 8.76 2.91 -10.47
N GLU A 105 9.88 2.96 -11.16
CA GLU A 105 10.41 1.82 -11.90
C GLU A 105 10.76 0.66 -10.98
N ASP A 106 11.33 0.95 -9.81
CA ASP A 106 11.77 -0.07 -8.87
C ASP A 106 10.68 -0.56 -7.93
N LEU A 107 9.55 0.13 -7.90
CA LEU A 107 8.53 -0.13 -6.89
C LEU A 107 7.98 -1.56 -6.93
N PRO A 108 7.63 -2.14 -8.10
CA PRO A 108 7.11 -3.51 -8.10
C PRO A 108 8.11 -4.53 -7.54
N GLN A 109 9.38 -4.41 -7.91
CA GLN A 109 10.39 -5.33 -7.43
C GLN A 109 10.63 -5.15 -5.93
N THR A 110 10.63 -3.91 -5.45
CA THR A 110 10.79 -3.62 -4.02
C THR A 110 9.65 -4.24 -3.22
N VAL A 111 8.41 -4.13 -3.72
CA VAL A 111 7.26 -4.73 -3.06
C VAL A 111 7.41 -6.25 -3.00
N LYS A 112 7.81 -6.88 -4.12
CA LYS A 112 7.98 -8.32 -4.16
C LYS A 112 9.03 -8.79 -3.16
N GLU A 113 10.17 -8.13 -3.15
CA GLU A 113 11.26 -8.49 -2.24
C GLU A 113 10.84 -8.34 -0.79
N THR A 114 10.09 -7.28 -0.50
CA THR A 114 9.60 -7.02 0.85
C THR A 114 8.65 -8.12 1.30
N ILE A 115 7.70 -8.50 0.45
CA ILE A 115 6.74 -9.55 0.79
C ILE A 115 7.44 -10.90 0.94
N ASP A 116 8.38 -11.21 0.06
CA ASP A 116 9.13 -12.46 0.13
C ASP A 116 9.93 -12.53 1.44
N LYS A 117 10.53 -11.42 1.85
CA LYS A 117 11.26 -11.37 3.10
C LYS A 117 10.34 -11.57 4.30
N ILE A 118 9.18 -10.93 4.28
CA ILE A 118 8.23 -11.07 5.37
C ILE A 118 7.77 -12.52 5.48
N ARG A 119 7.47 -13.15 4.36
CA ARG A 119 7.04 -14.55 4.36
C ARG A 119 8.11 -15.49 4.87
N LYS A 120 9.37 -15.16 4.58
CA LYS A 120 10.48 -15.94 5.06
C LYS A 120 10.68 -15.78 6.55
N ASP A 121 10.60 -14.55 7.04
CA ASP A 121 10.87 -14.23 8.45
C ASP A 121 9.69 -14.54 9.36
N TYR A 122 8.46 -14.48 8.82
CA TYR A 122 7.24 -14.72 9.56
C TYR A 122 6.51 -15.94 9.01
N LYS A 123 7.05 -17.08 9.23
CA LYS A 123 6.39 -18.28 8.76
C LYS A 123 5.50 -18.94 9.77
N ASN A 124 5.52 -18.51 10.95
CA ASN A 124 4.75 -19.12 12.01
C ASN A 124 3.28 -18.97 11.70
N ASP A 125 2.60 -19.92 11.82
CA ASP A 125 1.21 -20.08 11.59
C ASP A 125 0.89 -20.29 10.17
#